data_07c5a23e90238f5da9a8f56ad523c613
#
_entry.id   07c5a23e90238f5da9a8f56ad523c613
#
_cell.length_a   1.000
_cell.length_b   1.000
_cell.length_c   1.000
_cell.angle_alpha   90.00
_cell.angle_beta   90.00
_cell.angle_gamma   90.00
#
_symmetry.space_group_name_H-M   'P 1'
#
loop_
_entity.id
_entity.type
_entity.pdbx_description
1 polymer ?
#
loop_
_entity_poly.entity_id
_entity_poly.type
_entity_poly.pdbx_seq_one_letter_code
_entity_poly.pdbx_strand_id
1 'polypeptide(L)'
;MDALLGLTVANLKSFVRDRAALFWTIAFPVIFVVLFGTLFGGGTASFRVGWVDQDHTPASAALEQAFARTGVLSLKPMSEAAALAQSRQGQLDAVIVVPAGYGAAVARAHDEGASTTGPTSSSAPPRLPSPSLTLYTDPTRTGTAQAIEQLVTDVTTGVDQALSGRPPILSVQVRPLSGKPIVTGPSYYVPSILAMAIMQLGIFAAIPLVQQREKLILKRLGATPLPRWTLVGSNVLLRLVIAAGQTVIILAIGLVGFHVQVTGSWLLIAGIVALGALMFTALGYVIASFARTEEAANGVTQVAQVLMMFLSGIFFPIELMPEWMKSIARLLPLTYLADGLRQVMVGSSPFVPLGVGMGILGAWLVACLAISARFFRWE
;
A
#
# COMPACT_ATOMS: atom_id res chain seq x y z
N MET A 1 -25.72 30.15 -4.40
CA MET A 1 -24.89 29.03 -4.93
C MET A 1 -23.83 29.57 -5.89
N ASP A 2 -24.16 30.50 -6.73
CA ASP A 2 -23.27 31.07 -7.78
C ASP A 2 -22.01 31.74 -7.23
N ALA A 3 -22.11 32.47 -6.10
CA ALA A 3 -20.94 33.09 -5.46
C ALA A 3 -19.92 32.08 -4.91
N LEU A 4 -20.38 30.95 -4.35
CA LEU A 4 -19.51 29.89 -3.84
C LEU A 4 -18.76 29.21 -4.98
N LEU A 5 -19.47 28.84 -6.04
CA LEU A 5 -18.85 28.22 -7.23
C LEU A 5 -17.90 29.20 -7.94
N GLY A 6 -18.32 30.48 -8.08
CA GLY A 6 -17.48 31.51 -8.67
C GLY A 6 -16.16 31.72 -7.92
N LEU A 7 -16.21 31.79 -6.58
CA LEU A 7 -15.02 31.89 -5.74
C LEU A 7 -14.15 30.61 -5.82
N THR A 8 -14.77 29.44 -5.82
CA THR A 8 -14.02 28.17 -5.96
C THR A 8 -13.28 28.10 -7.28
N VAL A 9 -13.93 28.49 -8.39
CA VAL A 9 -13.30 28.53 -9.73
C VAL A 9 -12.18 29.57 -9.78
N ALA A 10 -12.39 30.76 -9.18
CA ALA A 10 -11.36 31.80 -9.10
C ALA A 10 -10.13 31.31 -8.32
N ASN A 11 -10.35 30.68 -7.16
CA ASN A 11 -9.29 30.09 -6.34
C ASN A 11 -8.58 28.95 -7.07
N LEU A 12 -9.31 28.10 -7.79
CA LEU A 12 -8.73 27.03 -8.59
C LEU A 12 -7.86 27.57 -9.74
N LYS A 13 -8.31 28.61 -10.44
CA LYS A 13 -7.51 29.30 -11.46
C LYS A 13 -6.24 29.91 -10.86
N SER A 14 -6.33 30.52 -9.69
CA SER A 14 -5.17 31.05 -8.97
C SER A 14 -4.19 29.94 -8.60
N PHE A 15 -4.68 28.82 -8.06
CA PHE A 15 -3.87 27.65 -7.73
C PHE A 15 -3.14 27.07 -8.95
N VAL A 16 -3.84 26.90 -10.08
CA VAL A 16 -3.23 26.35 -11.31
C VAL A 16 -2.18 27.30 -11.92
N ARG A 17 -2.27 28.60 -11.64
CA ARG A 17 -1.25 29.58 -12.08
C ARG A 17 -0.06 29.67 -11.14
N ASP A 18 -0.18 29.20 -9.94
CA ASP A 18 0.91 29.18 -8.96
C ASP A 18 1.77 27.92 -9.14
N ARG A 19 2.91 28.10 -9.82
CA ARG A 19 3.86 27.01 -10.11
C ARG A 19 4.42 26.37 -8.85
N ALA A 20 4.66 27.17 -7.79
CA ALA A 20 5.17 26.64 -6.52
C ALA A 20 4.10 25.80 -5.82
N ALA A 21 2.85 26.28 -5.76
CA ALA A 21 1.74 25.51 -5.19
C ALA A 21 1.50 24.21 -5.95
N LEU A 22 1.54 24.20 -7.29
CA LEU A 22 1.42 23.01 -8.11
C LEU A 22 2.55 22.01 -7.84
N PHE A 23 3.80 22.51 -7.76
CA PHE A 23 4.94 21.65 -7.50
C PHE A 23 4.80 20.94 -6.13
N TRP A 24 4.59 21.70 -5.07
CA TRP A 24 4.50 21.13 -3.73
C TRP A 24 3.27 20.26 -3.50
N THR A 25 2.17 20.57 -4.18
CA THR A 25 0.92 19.81 -4.01
C THR A 25 0.85 18.57 -4.90
N ILE A 26 1.33 18.62 -6.12
CA ILE A 26 1.20 17.53 -7.11
C ILE A 26 2.53 16.86 -7.41
N ALA A 27 3.55 17.63 -7.84
CA ALA A 27 4.80 17.06 -8.29
C ALA A 27 5.57 16.38 -7.14
N PHE A 28 5.60 16.98 -5.95
CA PHE A 28 6.32 16.45 -4.80
C PHE A 28 5.79 15.07 -4.36
N PRO A 29 4.48 14.83 -4.11
CA PRO A 29 3.95 13.50 -3.83
C PRO A 29 4.19 12.51 -4.96
N VAL A 30 4.08 12.94 -6.23
CA VAL A 30 4.36 12.09 -7.38
C VAL A 30 5.83 11.64 -7.39
N ILE A 31 6.76 12.57 -7.17
CA ILE A 31 8.19 12.23 -7.05
C ILE A 31 8.41 11.21 -5.94
N PHE A 32 7.72 11.35 -4.81
CA PHE A 32 7.81 10.39 -3.70
C PHE A 32 7.25 9.02 -4.07
N VAL A 33 6.09 8.96 -4.77
CA VAL A 33 5.56 7.68 -5.26
C VAL A 33 6.55 7.00 -6.20
N VAL A 34 7.11 7.75 -7.15
CA VAL A 34 8.10 7.21 -8.09
C VAL A 34 9.38 6.80 -7.37
N LEU A 35 9.92 7.64 -6.48
CA LEU A 35 11.13 7.36 -5.73
C LEU A 35 10.99 6.12 -4.85
N PHE A 36 9.96 6.07 -4.01
CA PHE A 36 9.73 4.92 -3.13
C PHE A 36 9.26 3.69 -3.90
N GLY A 37 8.46 3.89 -4.95
CA GLY A 37 8.05 2.81 -5.84
C GLY A 37 9.24 2.16 -6.55
N THR A 38 10.23 2.94 -7.02
CA THR A 38 11.43 2.39 -7.66
C THR A 38 12.43 1.82 -6.66
N LEU A 39 12.67 2.50 -5.54
CA LEU A 39 13.60 2.03 -4.50
C LEU A 39 13.14 0.72 -3.84
N PHE A 40 11.85 0.59 -3.61
CA PHE A 40 11.26 -0.56 -2.90
C PHE A 40 10.39 -1.46 -3.79
N GLY A 41 10.15 -1.07 -5.05
CA GLY A 41 9.39 -1.84 -6.04
C GLY A 41 10.25 -2.57 -7.06
N GLY A 42 11.50 -2.18 -7.22
CA GLY A 42 12.42 -2.65 -8.26
C GLY A 42 13.69 -3.24 -7.68
N GLY A 43 13.60 -4.36 -6.97
CA GLY A 43 14.73 -5.27 -7.03
C GLY A 43 14.69 -5.95 -8.41
N THR A 44 15.82 -6.10 -9.09
CA THR A 44 16.05 -7.27 -9.95
C THR A 44 15.63 -8.45 -9.11
N ALA A 45 14.45 -9.00 -9.39
CA ALA A 45 13.73 -9.83 -8.44
C ALA A 45 14.44 -11.19 -8.32
N SER A 46 15.43 -11.23 -7.44
CA SER A 46 15.73 -12.51 -6.83
C SER A 46 14.75 -12.65 -5.67
N PHE A 47 13.68 -13.39 -5.90
CA PHE A 47 12.73 -13.72 -4.85
C PHE A 47 13.43 -14.56 -3.80
N ARG A 48 13.39 -14.15 -2.56
CA ARG A 48 13.97 -14.90 -1.43
C ARG A 48 13.03 -16.03 -1.06
N VAL A 49 13.40 -17.23 -1.42
CA VAL A 49 12.57 -18.42 -1.24
C VAL A 49 13.20 -19.36 -0.23
N GLY A 50 12.44 -19.72 0.80
CA GLY A 50 12.81 -20.78 1.72
C GLY A 50 12.71 -22.13 1.02
N TRP A 51 13.80 -22.87 0.96
CA TRP A 51 13.84 -24.22 0.40
C TRP A 51 13.81 -25.25 1.53
N VAL A 52 12.77 -26.06 1.54
CA VAL A 52 12.58 -27.13 2.53
C VAL A 52 12.56 -28.46 1.79
N ASP A 53 13.65 -29.19 1.85
CA ASP A 53 13.74 -30.52 1.29
C ASP A 53 13.51 -31.57 2.39
N GLN A 54 12.43 -32.34 2.29
CA GLN A 54 12.11 -33.45 3.20
C GLN A 54 12.43 -34.80 2.58
N ASP A 55 12.82 -34.83 1.29
CA ASP A 55 13.06 -36.06 0.55
C ASP A 55 14.54 -36.46 0.54
N HIS A 56 15.44 -35.47 0.51
CA HIS A 56 16.91 -35.65 0.52
C HIS A 56 17.42 -36.62 -0.55
N THR A 57 16.80 -36.62 -1.74
CA THR A 57 17.18 -37.50 -2.86
C THR A 57 17.94 -36.76 -3.96
N PRO A 58 18.62 -37.45 -4.87
CA PRO A 58 19.20 -36.80 -6.06
C PRO A 58 18.16 -36.07 -6.92
N ALA A 59 16.91 -36.53 -6.90
CA ALA A 59 15.83 -35.88 -7.64
C ALA A 59 15.44 -34.54 -7.03
N SER A 60 15.38 -34.44 -5.68
CA SER A 60 15.13 -33.15 -5.02
C SER A 60 16.29 -32.17 -5.19
N ALA A 61 17.54 -32.66 -5.18
CA ALA A 61 18.73 -31.86 -5.45
C ALA A 61 18.76 -31.32 -6.91
N ALA A 62 18.35 -32.14 -7.88
CA ALA A 62 18.24 -31.71 -9.27
C ALA A 62 17.16 -30.59 -9.45
N LEU A 63 16.06 -30.74 -8.74
CA LEU A 63 15.00 -29.71 -8.72
C LEU A 63 15.50 -28.39 -8.11
N GLU A 64 16.23 -28.44 -6.98
CA GLU A 64 16.87 -27.26 -6.37
C GLU A 64 17.81 -26.56 -7.36
N GLN A 65 18.64 -27.31 -8.06
CA GLN A 65 19.56 -26.80 -9.07
C GLN A 65 18.78 -26.16 -10.25
N ALA A 66 17.66 -26.75 -10.68
CA ALA A 66 16.83 -26.20 -11.76
C ALA A 66 16.27 -24.84 -11.35
N PHE A 67 15.77 -24.70 -10.13
CA PHE A 67 15.32 -23.41 -9.60
C PHE A 67 16.47 -22.40 -9.46
N ALA A 68 17.63 -22.82 -8.95
CA ALA A 68 18.80 -21.94 -8.80
C ALA A 68 19.31 -21.41 -10.16
N ARG A 69 19.24 -22.21 -11.23
CA ARG A 69 19.65 -21.81 -12.59
C ARG A 69 18.78 -20.71 -13.20
N THR A 70 17.58 -20.50 -12.70
CA THR A 70 16.72 -19.41 -13.19
C THR A 70 17.32 -18.03 -12.91
N GLY A 71 18.21 -17.90 -11.91
CA GLY A 71 18.82 -16.64 -11.47
C GLY A 71 17.83 -15.67 -10.82
N VAL A 72 16.54 -16.00 -10.82
CA VAL A 72 15.44 -15.18 -10.29
C VAL A 72 15.07 -15.57 -8.87
N LEU A 73 15.37 -16.80 -8.45
CA LEU A 73 15.10 -17.33 -7.11
C LEU A 73 16.39 -17.42 -6.30
N SER A 74 16.42 -16.76 -5.14
CA SER A 74 17.46 -16.94 -4.12
C SER A 74 16.97 -17.99 -3.12
N LEU A 75 17.35 -19.25 -3.36
CA LEU A 75 16.97 -20.37 -2.50
C LEU A 75 17.81 -20.37 -1.23
N LYS A 76 17.16 -20.48 -0.08
CA LYS A 76 17.82 -20.60 1.21
C LYS A 76 17.38 -21.88 1.89
N PRO A 77 18.26 -22.92 1.95
CA PRO A 77 17.93 -24.18 2.62
C PRO A 77 17.67 -23.95 4.10
N MET A 78 16.55 -24.45 4.59
CA MET A 78 16.17 -24.34 6.01
C MET A 78 15.10 -25.34 6.40
N SER A 79 14.86 -25.49 7.71
CA SER A 79 13.75 -26.32 8.20
C SER A 79 12.38 -25.64 7.94
N GLU A 80 11.33 -26.45 7.79
CA GLU A 80 9.97 -25.96 7.52
C GLU A 80 9.50 -24.96 8.59
N ALA A 81 9.75 -25.26 9.87
CA ALA A 81 9.36 -24.37 10.97
C ALA A 81 10.06 -23.01 10.88
N ALA A 82 11.35 -22.99 10.55
CA ALA A 82 12.12 -21.74 10.36
C ALA A 82 11.65 -20.98 9.12
N ALA A 83 11.39 -21.68 8.01
CA ALA A 83 10.93 -21.10 6.77
C ALA A 83 9.57 -20.40 6.94
N LEU A 84 8.60 -21.08 7.57
CA LEU A 84 7.29 -20.52 7.85
C LEU A 84 7.36 -19.33 8.84
N ALA A 85 8.24 -19.39 9.85
CA ALA A 85 8.43 -18.28 10.78
C ALA A 85 9.02 -17.05 10.08
N GLN A 86 10.08 -17.22 9.27
CA GLN A 86 10.69 -16.11 8.52
C GLN A 86 9.77 -15.55 7.43
N SER A 87 8.95 -16.40 6.78
CA SER A 87 7.98 -15.96 5.81
C SER A 87 6.87 -15.11 6.47
N ARG A 88 6.38 -15.51 7.65
CA ARG A 88 5.42 -14.69 8.44
C ARG A 88 6.00 -13.35 8.88
N GLN A 89 7.32 -13.25 9.03
CA GLN A 89 8.03 -12.00 9.34
C GLN A 89 8.34 -11.16 8.09
N GLY A 90 7.92 -11.61 6.89
CA GLY A 90 8.18 -10.91 5.63
C GLY A 90 9.64 -10.97 5.15
N GLN A 91 10.45 -11.85 5.73
CA GLN A 91 11.87 -12.04 5.37
C GLN A 91 12.04 -12.94 4.13
N LEU A 92 11.04 -13.78 3.83
CA LEU A 92 10.95 -14.62 2.65
C LEU A 92 9.71 -14.23 1.84
N ASP A 93 9.83 -14.34 0.52
CA ASP A 93 8.76 -14.03 -0.41
C ASP A 93 7.86 -15.25 -0.69
N ALA A 94 8.43 -16.46 -0.56
CA ALA A 94 7.71 -17.72 -0.61
C ALA A 94 8.49 -18.84 0.11
N VAL A 95 7.84 -19.99 0.33
CA VAL A 95 8.48 -21.21 0.83
C VAL A 95 8.07 -22.37 -0.07
N ILE A 96 9.04 -23.09 -0.59
CA ILE A 96 8.85 -24.32 -1.37
C ILE A 96 9.19 -25.50 -0.49
N VAL A 97 8.24 -26.41 -0.33
CA VAL A 97 8.43 -27.66 0.42
C VAL A 97 8.38 -28.84 -0.55
N VAL A 98 9.46 -29.58 -0.62
CA VAL A 98 9.55 -30.85 -1.33
C VAL A 98 9.18 -31.97 -0.35
N PRO A 99 8.08 -32.69 -0.54
CA PRO A 99 7.63 -33.71 0.39
C PRO A 99 8.51 -34.97 0.33
N ALA A 100 8.57 -35.68 1.44
CA ALA A 100 9.19 -36.98 1.48
C ALA A 100 8.55 -37.95 0.47
N GLY A 101 9.37 -38.76 -0.21
CA GLY A 101 8.92 -39.71 -1.25
C GLY A 101 8.84 -39.08 -2.66
N TYR A 102 9.27 -37.83 -2.85
CA TYR A 102 9.31 -37.15 -4.15
C TYR A 102 10.17 -37.93 -5.15
N GLY A 103 11.42 -38.32 -4.80
CA GLY A 103 12.33 -39.06 -5.66
C GLY A 103 11.83 -40.46 -6.02
N ALA A 104 11.16 -41.13 -5.09
CA ALA A 104 10.54 -42.41 -5.36
C ALA A 104 9.35 -42.30 -6.32
N ALA A 105 8.64 -41.23 -6.30
CA ALA A 105 7.53 -40.98 -7.22
C ALA A 105 8.05 -40.62 -8.63
N VAL A 106 9.08 -39.81 -8.71
CA VAL A 106 9.77 -39.50 -9.98
C VAL A 106 10.33 -40.73 -10.63
N ALA A 107 11.00 -41.61 -9.87
CA ALA A 107 11.56 -42.90 -10.38
C ALA A 107 10.46 -43.81 -10.93
N ARG A 108 9.35 -43.96 -10.20
CA ARG A 108 8.18 -44.75 -10.68
C ARG A 108 7.56 -44.21 -11.96
N ALA A 109 7.43 -42.92 -12.06
CA ALA A 109 6.90 -42.27 -13.27
C ALA A 109 7.82 -42.51 -14.48
N HIS A 110 9.14 -42.65 -14.24
CA HIS A 110 10.10 -42.96 -15.28
C HIS A 110 9.98 -44.42 -15.73
N ASP A 111 9.81 -45.36 -14.79
CA ASP A 111 9.67 -46.82 -15.05
C ASP A 111 8.35 -47.14 -15.75
N GLU A 112 7.22 -46.48 -15.38
CA GLU A 112 5.93 -46.63 -16.06
C GLU A 112 5.98 -46.04 -17.47
N GLY A 113 6.85 -45.06 -17.72
CA GLY A 113 7.14 -44.49 -19.04
C GLY A 113 7.84 -45.49 -19.98
N ALA A 114 8.67 -46.34 -19.44
CA ALA A 114 9.42 -47.32 -20.23
C ALA A 114 8.63 -48.62 -20.58
N SER A 115 7.53 -48.90 -19.87
CA SER A 115 6.82 -50.18 -19.97
C SER A 115 5.60 -50.20 -20.89
N THR A 116 5.22 -49.14 -21.56
CA THR A 116 4.02 -49.10 -22.40
C THR A 116 4.32 -49.24 -23.90
N THR A 117 4.77 -50.45 -24.29
CA THR A 117 4.66 -50.96 -25.68
C THR A 117 3.78 -52.24 -25.71
N GLY A 118 2.58 -52.20 -25.12
CA GLY A 118 1.65 -53.32 -25.19
C GLY A 118 0.18 -52.84 -25.14
N PRO A 119 -0.75 -53.60 -25.78
CA PRO A 119 -2.15 -53.15 -25.93
C PRO A 119 -2.89 -53.18 -24.60
N THR A 120 -3.61 -52.09 -24.39
CA THR A 120 -4.61 -51.77 -23.35
C THR A 120 -5.38 -52.94 -22.79
N SER A 121 -5.15 -53.31 -21.52
CA SER A 121 -6.14 -54.00 -20.69
C SER A 121 -6.74 -53.02 -19.67
N SER A 122 -8.04 -52.96 -19.69
CA SER A 122 -8.96 -52.02 -19.00
C SER A 122 -9.11 -52.30 -17.51
N SER A 123 -8.00 -52.26 -16.73
CA SER A 123 -8.08 -52.23 -15.26
C SER A 123 -6.95 -51.33 -14.74
N ALA A 124 -7.15 -50.02 -14.79
CA ALA A 124 -6.19 -49.09 -14.19
C ALA A 124 -6.17 -49.29 -12.67
N PRO A 125 -5.00 -49.55 -12.07
CA PRO A 125 -4.85 -49.54 -10.62
C PRO A 125 -5.18 -48.17 -10.07
N PRO A 126 -5.62 -48.02 -8.81
CA PRO A 126 -5.93 -46.74 -8.23
C PRO A 126 -4.71 -45.83 -8.33
N ARG A 127 -4.86 -44.70 -9.00
CA ARG A 127 -3.81 -43.69 -9.12
C ARG A 127 -3.45 -43.21 -7.73
N LEU A 128 -2.27 -43.57 -7.26
CA LEU A 128 -1.69 -43.00 -6.05
C LEU A 128 -1.57 -41.46 -6.26
N PRO A 129 -1.73 -40.66 -5.19
CA PRO A 129 -1.61 -39.21 -5.31
C PRO A 129 -0.24 -38.85 -5.90
N SER A 130 -0.28 -38.06 -6.98
CA SER A 130 0.94 -37.52 -7.60
C SER A 130 1.71 -36.68 -6.57
N PRO A 131 3.03 -36.71 -6.55
CA PRO A 131 3.81 -35.91 -5.62
C PRO A 131 3.50 -34.43 -5.88
N SER A 132 3.00 -33.76 -4.87
CA SER A 132 2.67 -32.34 -4.97
C SER A 132 3.70 -31.51 -4.22
N LEU A 133 4.37 -30.59 -4.93
CA LEU A 133 5.16 -29.55 -4.28
C LEU A 133 4.21 -28.60 -3.54
N THR A 134 4.50 -28.32 -2.28
CA THR A 134 3.72 -27.34 -1.53
C THR A 134 4.42 -25.98 -1.60
N LEU A 135 3.74 -25.02 -2.22
CA LEU A 135 4.18 -23.63 -2.31
C LEU A 135 3.39 -22.77 -1.32
N TYR A 136 4.08 -22.25 -0.31
CA TYR A 136 3.49 -21.25 0.58
C TYR A 136 3.82 -19.86 0.07
N THR A 137 2.80 -19.07 -0.21
CA THR A 137 2.92 -17.68 -0.66
C THR A 137 2.13 -16.76 0.26
N ASP A 138 2.55 -15.50 0.30
CA ASP A 138 1.81 -14.44 0.97
C ASP A 138 0.70 -13.93 0.03
N PRO A 139 -0.59 -14.17 0.35
CA PRO A 139 -1.71 -13.79 -0.52
C PRO A 139 -1.85 -12.27 -0.70
N THR A 140 -1.15 -11.47 0.10
CA THR A 140 -1.22 -10.00 0.00
C THR A 140 -0.21 -9.40 -0.96
N ARG A 141 0.79 -10.17 -1.34
CA ARG A 141 1.73 -9.86 -2.41
C ARG A 141 1.28 -10.51 -3.71
N THR A 142 0.04 -10.24 -4.14
CA THR A 142 -0.58 -10.93 -5.28
C THR A 142 0.31 -10.95 -6.52
N GLY A 143 0.95 -9.85 -6.88
CA GLY A 143 1.88 -9.80 -8.02
C GLY A 143 3.13 -10.67 -7.82
N THR A 144 3.73 -10.66 -6.64
CA THR A 144 4.89 -11.50 -6.29
C THR A 144 4.48 -12.96 -6.18
N ALA A 145 3.33 -13.25 -5.54
CA ALA A 145 2.81 -14.60 -5.40
C ALA A 145 2.51 -15.24 -6.76
N GLN A 146 1.83 -14.51 -7.66
CA GLN A 146 1.54 -14.99 -9.01
C GLN A 146 2.82 -15.20 -9.85
N ALA A 147 3.79 -14.27 -9.75
CA ALA A 147 5.06 -14.41 -10.47
C ALA A 147 5.84 -15.64 -10.00
N ILE A 148 5.91 -15.87 -8.69
CA ILE A 148 6.57 -17.06 -8.12
C ILE A 148 5.79 -18.33 -8.47
N GLU A 149 4.47 -18.33 -8.37
CA GLU A 149 3.60 -19.45 -8.72
C GLU A 149 3.79 -19.85 -10.18
N GLN A 150 3.78 -18.88 -11.10
CA GLN A 150 4.01 -19.14 -12.52
C GLN A 150 5.41 -19.67 -12.77
N LEU A 151 6.42 -19.07 -12.17
CA LEU A 151 7.81 -19.50 -12.32
C LEU A 151 8.05 -20.90 -11.73
N VAL A 152 7.46 -21.19 -10.56
CA VAL A 152 7.52 -22.55 -9.97
C VAL A 152 6.80 -23.56 -10.87
N THR A 153 5.66 -23.21 -11.42
CA THR A 153 4.90 -24.06 -12.35
C THR A 153 5.69 -24.31 -13.64
N ASP A 154 6.28 -23.26 -14.24
CA ASP A 154 7.06 -23.36 -15.48
C ASP A 154 8.31 -24.23 -15.27
N VAL A 155 9.05 -24.03 -14.17
CA VAL A 155 10.24 -24.84 -13.86
C VAL A 155 9.86 -26.28 -13.57
N THR A 156 8.82 -26.53 -12.77
CA THR A 156 8.36 -27.91 -12.47
C THR A 156 7.87 -28.62 -13.73
N THR A 157 7.14 -27.92 -14.59
CA THR A 157 6.67 -28.46 -15.87
C THR A 157 7.85 -28.77 -16.80
N GLY A 158 8.85 -27.88 -16.87
CA GLY A 158 10.06 -28.06 -17.67
C GLY A 158 10.91 -29.24 -17.18
N VAL A 159 11.07 -29.39 -15.87
CA VAL A 159 11.81 -30.54 -15.28
C VAL A 159 11.04 -31.84 -15.50
N ASP A 160 9.73 -31.83 -15.33
CA ASP A 160 8.90 -33.02 -15.54
C ASP A 160 8.88 -33.45 -17.01
N GLN A 161 8.80 -32.50 -17.94
CA GLN A 161 8.89 -32.78 -19.38
C GLN A 161 10.26 -33.31 -19.81
N ALA A 162 11.33 -32.79 -19.20
CA ALA A 162 12.71 -33.27 -19.44
C ALA A 162 12.95 -34.70 -18.89
N LEU A 163 12.26 -35.07 -17.80
CA LEU A 163 12.40 -36.36 -17.17
C LEU A 163 11.45 -37.43 -17.74
N SER A 164 10.22 -37.06 -18.08
CA SER A 164 9.17 -38.04 -18.44
C SER A 164 8.73 -38.01 -19.91
N GLY A 165 8.94 -36.91 -20.64
CA GLY A 165 8.46 -36.73 -22.03
C GLY A 165 6.94 -36.76 -22.18
N ARG A 166 6.17 -36.61 -21.11
CA ARG A 166 4.69 -36.73 -21.04
C ARG A 166 4.09 -35.54 -20.30
N PRO A 167 2.73 -35.38 -20.32
CA PRO A 167 2.06 -34.32 -19.59
C PRO A 167 2.39 -34.36 -18.09
N PRO A 168 2.45 -33.19 -17.41
CA PRO A 168 3.03 -33.01 -16.09
C PRO A 168 2.39 -33.94 -15.03
N ILE A 169 3.24 -34.66 -14.30
CA ILE A 169 2.86 -35.55 -13.21
C ILE A 169 2.91 -34.78 -11.89
N LEU A 170 3.69 -33.68 -11.84
CA LEU A 170 3.83 -32.83 -10.66
C LEU A 170 2.70 -31.81 -10.57
N SER A 171 2.03 -31.77 -9.42
CA SER A 171 1.06 -30.71 -9.10
C SER A 171 1.66 -29.76 -8.07
N VAL A 172 1.51 -28.46 -8.30
CA VAL A 172 1.89 -27.42 -7.33
C VAL A 172 0.66 -27.09 -6.48
N GLN A 173 0.71 -27.40 -5.19
CA GLN A 173 -0.33 -26.98 -4.24
C GLN A 173 0.06 -25.62 -3.63
N VAL A 174 -0.65 -24.57 -4.03
CA VAL A 174 -0.48 -23.25 -3.41
C VAL A 174 -1.25 -23.20 -2.10
N ARG A 175 -0.56 -22.94 -1.01
CA ARG A 175 -1.17 -22.74 0.31
C ARG A 175 -0.93 -21.32 0.78
N PRO A 176 -1.99 -20.54 1.05
CA PRO A 176 -1.82 -19.21 1.61
C PRO A 176 -1.23 -19.32 3.03
N LEU A 177 -0.23 -18.52 3.32
CA LEU A 177 0.32 -18.39 4.66
C LEU A 177 -0.70 -17.75 5.58
N SER A 178 -1.15 -18.48 6.59
CA SER A 178 -2.02 -17.96 7.65
C SER A 178 -1.18 -17.06 8.57
N GLY A 179 -1.06 -15.79 8.22
CA GLY A 179 -0.38 -14.76 9.01
C GLY A 179 -0.96 -13.41 8.66
N LYS A 180 -0.86 -12.43 9.57
CA LYS A 180 -1.19 -11.04 9.24
C LYS A 180 -0.20 -10.54 8.20
N PRO A 181 -0.65 -10.18 7.01
CA PRO A 181 0.25 -9.79 5.94
C PRO A 181 0.88 -8.43 6.22
N ILE A 182 2.19 -8.37 6.25
CA ILE A 182 2.93 -7.11 6.21
C ILE A 182 3.04 -6.73 4.75
N VAL A 183 2.17 -5.82 4.32
CA VAL A 183 2.24 -5.23 2.97
C VAL A 183 3.55 -4.47 2.85
N THR A 184 4.32 -4.74 1.81
CA THR A 184 5.63 -4.09 1.54
C THR A 184 5.69 -3.57 0.11
N GLY A 185 6.69 -2.77 -0.19
CA GLY A 185 6.89 -2.22 -1.53
C GLY A 185 5.80 -1.23 -1.97
N PRO A 186 5.52 -1.14 -3.29
CA PRO A 186 4.59 -0.15 -3.84
C PRO A 186 3.18 -0.23 -3.25
N SER A 187 2.70 -1.42 -2.92
CA SER A 187 1.39 -1.62 -2.29
C SER A 187 1.28 -0.98 -0.90
N TYR A 188 2.40 -0.84 -0.19
CA TYR A 188 2.46 -0.09 1.06
C TYR A 188 2.58 1.42 0.85
N TYR A 189 3.49 1.83 -0.07
CA TYR A 189 3.85 3.24 -0.21
C TYR A 189 2.80 4.06 -0.96
N VAL A 190 2.12 3.51 -1.98
CA VAL A 190 1.13 4.28 -2.77
C VAL A 190 -0.01 4.82 -1.89
N PRO A 191 -0.73 4.00 -1.08
CA PRO A 191 -1.76 4.53 -0.17
C PRO A 191 -1.18 5.41 0.94
N SER A 192 0.04 5.12 1.40
CA SER A 192 0.71 5.91 2.45
C SER A 192 1.09 7.31 1.97
N ILE A 193 1.64 7.42 0.75
CA ILE A 193 1.99 8.71 0.14
C ILE A 193 0.72 9.48 -0.24
N LEU A 194 -0.35 8.80 -0.65
CA LEU A 194 -1.66 9.44 -0.84
C LEU A 194 -2.16 10.07 0.47
N ALA A 195 -2.08 9.36 1.60
CA ALA A 195 -2.43 9.91 2.91
C ALA A 195 -1.57 11.13 3.27
N MET A 196 -0.25 11.05 3.04
CA MET A 196 0.68 12.17 3.24
C MET A 196 0.30 13.38 2.38
N ALA A 197 -0.02 13.16 1.12
CA ALA A 197 -0.41 14.21 0.18
C ALA A 197 -1.70 14.93 0.60
N ILE A 198 -2.70 14.17 1.07
CA ILE A 198 -3.96 14.72 1.61
C ILE A 198 -3.69 15.52 2.89
N MET A 199 -2.88 14.99 3.80
CA MET A 199 -2.45 15.72 4.99
C MET A 199 -1.80 17.05 4.62
N GLN A 200 -0.80 17.01 3.73
CA GLN A 200 -0.07 18.20 3.30
C GLN A 200 -1.03 19.24 2.70
N LEU A 201 -1.87 18.84 1.76
CA LEU A 201 -2.88 19.72 1.16
C LEU A 201 -3.76 20.40 2.21
N GLY A 202 -4.20 19.64 3.24
CA GLY A 202 -5.08 20.14 4.29
C GLY A 202 -4.38 21.10 5.26
N ILE A 203 -3.25 20.69 5.84
CA ILE A 203 -2.53 21.47 6.85
C ILE A 203 -2.02 22.79 6.26
N PHE A 204 -1.52 22.78 5.04
CA PHE A 204 -1.05 23.98 4.35
C PHE A 204 -2.19 24.97 3.98
N ALA A 205 -3.46 24.61 4.26
CA ALA A 205 -4.57 25.58 4.20
C ALA A 205 -4.42 26.74 5.21
N ALA A 206 -3.64 26.55 6.27
CA ALA A 206 -3.36 27.57 7.27
C ALA A 206 -2.69 28.81 6.68
N ILE A 207 -1.72 28.62 5.80
CA ILE A 207 -0.82 29.68 5.31
C ILE A 207 -1.58 30.77 4.54
N PRO A 208 -2.31 30.46 3.46
CA PRO A 208 -3.03 31.50 2.71
C PRO A 208 -4.12 32.18 3.56
N LEU A 209 -4.67 31.48 4.55
CA LEU A 209 -5.69 32.06 5.42
C LEU A 209 -5.08 33.10 6.37
N VAL A 210 -3.91 32.79 6.97
CA VAL A 210 -3.17 33.74 7.83
C VAL A 210 -2.66 34.92 6.98
N GLN A 211 -2.12 34.65 5.79
CA GLN A 211 -1.67 35.68 4.86
C GLN A 211 -2.80 36.66 4.46
N GLN A 212 -4.01 36.13 4.16
CA GLN A 212 -5.17 36.97 3.85
C GLN A 212 -5.60 37.82 5.04
N ARG A 213 -5.45 37.30 6.29
CA ARG A 213 -5.73 38.07 7.50
C ARG A 213 -4.65 39.15 7.71
N GLU A 214 -3.39 38.82 7.60
CA GLU A 214 -2.27 39.75 7.77
C GLU A 214 -2.32 40.91 6.75
N LYS A 215 -2.66 40.60 5.50
CA LYS A 215 -2.85 41.60 4.43
C LYS A 215 -4.22 42.34 4.50
N LEU A 216 -4.99 42.13 5.56
CA LEU A 216 -6.32 42.72 5.77
C LEU A 216 -7.32 42.42 4.63
N ILE A 217 -7.08 41.37 3.83
CA ILE A 217 -7.98 40.95 2.74
C ILE A 217 -9.32 40.48 3.31
N LEU A 218 -9.28 39.69 4.40
CA LEU A 218 -10.50 39.21 5.06
C LEU A 218 -11.36 40.34 5.58
N LYS A 219 -10.75 41.42 6.10
CA LYS A 219 -11.45 42.61 6.56
C LYS A 219 -12.14 43.33 5.41
N ARG A 220 -11.47 43.48 4.25
CA ARG A 220 -12.04 44.08 3.04
C ARG A 220 -13.20 43.24 2.47
N LEU A 221 -13.02 41.90 2.46
CA LEU A 221 -14.09 40.98 2.04
C LEU A 221 -15.29 41.03 3.00
N GLY A 222 -15.07 41.26 4.30
CA GLY A 222 -16.14 41.43 5.29
C GLY A 222 -16.99 42.68 5.07
N ALA A 223 -16.50 43.67 4.32
CA ALA A 223 -17.26 44.84 3.89
C ALA A 223 -18.16 44.59 2.65
N THR A 224 -18.02 43.43 2.01
CA THR A 224 -18.87 43.00 0.90
C THR A 224 -20.09 42.23 1.40
N PRO A 225 -21.20 42.15 0.63
CA PRO A 225 -22.39 41.39 1.03
C PRO A 225 -22.19 39.87 0.97
N LEU A 226 -20.95 39.39 0.90
CA LEU A 226 -20.63 37.95 0.86
C LEU A 226 -20.69 37.35 2.27
N PRO A 227 -21.49 36.31 2.50
CA PRO A 227 -21.55 35.66 3.78
C PRO A 227 -20.22 34.90 4.08
N ARG A 228 -19.76 34.95 5.31
CA ARG A 228 -18.49 34.35 5.76
C ARG A 228 -18.36 32.84 5.44
N TRP A 229 -19.47 32.11 5.50
CA TRP A 229 -19.50 30.70 5.15
C TRP A 229 -19.17 30.43 3.67
N THR A 230 -19.43 31.36 2.77
CA THR A 230 -19.08 31.25 1.35
C THR A 230 -17.56 31.27 1.14
N LEU A 231 -16.82 32.08 1.91
CA LEU A 231 -15.36 32.12 1.87
C LEU A 231 -14.74 30.82 2.39
N VAL A 232 -15.20 30.34 3.55
CA VAL A 232 -14.72 29.09 4.12
C VAL A 232 -15.11 27.91 3.21
N GLY A 233 -16.36 27.87 2.78
CA GLY A 233 -16.89 26.80 1.92
C GLY A 233 -16.17 26.71 0.58
N SER A 234 -15.84 27.86 -0.05
CA SER A 234 -15.09 27.85 -1.32
C SER A 234 -13.67 27.30 -1.16
N ASN A 235 -12.99 27.60 -0.04
CA ASN A 235 -11.68 27.05 0.26
C ASN A 235 -11.74 25.53 0.55
N VAL A 236 -12.75 25.08 1.31
CA VAL A 236 -12.96 23.65 1.57
C VAL A 236 -13.26 22.90 0.27
N LEU A 237 -14.16 23.44 -0.56
CA LEU A 237 -14.50 22.84 -1.85
C LEU A 237 -13.28 22.77 -2.78
N LEU A 238 -12.47 23.82 -2.84
CA LEU A 238 -11.20 23.83 -3.57
C LEU A 238 -10.30 22.69 -3.12
N ARG A 239 -10.13 22.51 -1.79
CA ARG A 239 -9.28 21.43 -1.24
C ARG A 239 -9.81 20.05 -1.60
N LEU A 240 -11.13 19.84 -1.57
CA LEU A 240 -11.74 18.58 -2.00
C LEU A 240 -11.51 18.31 -3.49
N VAL A 241 -11.62 19.31 -4.35
CA VAL A 241 -11.35 19.18 -5.79
C VAL A 241 -9.88 18.83 -6.04
N ILE A 242 -8.95 19.52 -5.36
CA ILE A 242 -7.52 19.23 -5.49
C ILE A 242 -7.20 17.84 -4.94
N ALA A 243 -7.76 17.45 -3.78
CA ALA A 243 -7.57 16.12 -3.21
C ALA A 243 -8.07 15.02 -4.15
N ALA A 244 -9.23 15.22 -4.80
CA ALA A 244 -9.75 14.28 -5.79
C ALA A 244 -8.80 14.15 -7.00
N GLY A 245 -8.36 15.28 -7.56
CA GLY A 245 -7.41 15.30 -8.69
C GLY A 245 -6.07 14.63 -8.32
N GLN A 246 -5.53 14.95 -7.15
CA GLN A 246 -4.29 14.37 -6.61
C GLN A 246 -4.44 12.84 -6.39
N THR A 247 -5.58 12.41 -5.86
CA THR A 247 -5.90 10.99 -5.68
C THR A 247 -5.90 10.26 -7.02
N VAL A 248 -6.56 10.81 -8.04
CA VAL A 248 -6.58 10.21 -9.39
C VAL A 248 -5.18 10.08 -9.96
N ILE A 249 -4.34 11.11 -9.83
CA ILE A 249 -2.95 11.09 -10.35
C ILE A 249 -2.13 10.02 -9.62
N ILE A 250 -2.14 10.00 -8.30
CA ILE A 250 -1.36 9.04 -7.49
C ILE A 250 -1.83 7.61 -7.75
N LEU A 251 -3.14 7.38 -7.82
CA LEU A 251 -3.69 6.07 -8.16
C LEU A 251 -3.35 5.62 -9.57
N ALA A 252 -3.41 6.52 -10.55
CA ALA A 252 -3.02 6.21 -11.93
C ALA A 252 -1.55 5.75 -12.00
N ILE A 253 -0.64 6.45 -11.30
CA ILE A 253 0.77 6.06 -11.22
C ILE A 253 0.93 4.72 -10.50
N GLY A 254 0.20 4.49 -9.40
CA GLY A 254 0.23 3.23 -8.68
C GLY A 254 -0.26 2.04 -9.52
N LEU A 255 -1.38 2.21 -10.23
CA LEU A 255 -1.98 1.18 -11.07
C LEU A 255 -1.16 0.88 -12.32
N VAL A 256 -0.78 1.93 -13.07
CA VAL A 256 -0.12 1.78 -14.38
C VAL A 256 1.40 1.62 -14.22
N GLY A 257 2.02 2.40 -13.33
CA GLY A 257 3.47 2.39 -13.17
C GLY A 257 3.99 1.25 -12.29
N PHE A 258 3.26 0.90 -11.23
CA PHE A 258 3.70 -0.09 -10.24
C PHE A 258 2.79 -1.31 -10.14
N HIS A 259 1.76 -1.42 -10.97
CA HIS A 259 0.83 -2.55 -11.03
C HIS A 259 0.18 -2.87 -9.66
N VAL A 260 -0.02 -1.84 -8.83
CA VAL A 260 -0.70 -1.99 -7.54
C VAL A 260 -2.16 -2.36 -7.78
N GLN A 261 -2.58 -3.51 -7.30
CA GLN A 261 -3.97 -3.96 -7.44
C GLN A 261 -4.84 -3.31 -6.37
N VAL A 262 -5.84 -2.54 -6.79
CA VAL A 262 -6.85 -1.99 -5.90
C VAL A 262 -8.00 -2.99 -5.79
N THR A 263 -8.11 -3.63 -4.63
CA THR A 263 -9.10 -4.69 -4.37
C THR A 263 -10.41 -4.17 -3.77
N GLY A 264 -10.38 -2.96 -3.22
CA GLY A 264 -11.52 -2.39 -2.50
C GLY A 264 -12.43 -1.48 -3.32
N SER A 265 -13.50 -1.01 -2.68
CA SER A 265 -14.49 -0.13 -3.30
C SER A 265 -13.94 1.28 -3.54
N TRP A 266 -14.05 1.77 -4.78
CA TRP A 266 -13.70 3.15 -5.16
C TRP A 266 -14.49 4.20 -4.38
N LEU A 267 -15.74 3.90 -4.02
CA LEU A 267 -16.58 4.78 -3.21
C LEU A 267 -16.04 4.93 -1.79
N LEU A 268 -15.57 3.84 -1.20
CA LEU A 268 -14.94 3.88 0.13
C LEU A 268 -13.62 4.67 0.09
N ILE A 269 -12.80 4.48 -0.94
CA ILE A 269 -11.57 5.26 -1.13
C ILE A 269 -11.92 6.75 -1.21
N ALA A 270 -12.89 7.13 -2.05
CA ALA A 270 -13.33 8.51 -2.17
C ALA A 270 -13.87 9.08 -0.84
N GLY A 271 -14.61 8.28 -0.08
CA GLY A 271 -15.10 8.66 1.26
C GLY A 271 -13.98 8.91 2.27
N ILE A 272 -12.98 8.03 2.30
CA ILE A 272 -11.80 8.17 3.18
C ILE A 272 -10.97 9.40 2.80
N VAL A 273 -10.75 9.60 1.49
CA VAL A 273 -10.04 10.78 0.94
C VAL A 273 -10.77 12.07 1.32
N ALA A 274 -12.09 12.11 1.13
CA ALA A 274 -12.90 13.27 1.47
C ALA A 274 -12.86 13.57 2.98
N LEU A 275 -13.03 12.54 3.82
CA LEU A 275 -12.95 12.69 5.28
C LEU A 275 -11.56 13.17 5.72
N GLY A 276 -10.49 12.58 5.17
CA GLY A 276 -9.11 12.99 5.45
C GLY A 276 -8.84 14.44 5.01
N ALA A 277 -9.27 14.83 3.81
CA ALA A 277 -9.11 16.18 3.31
C ALA A 277 -9.85 17.21 4.17
N LEU A 278 -11.08 16.92 4.58
CA LEU A 278 -11.85 17.76 5.50
C LEU A 278 -11.17 17.87 6.86
N MET A 279 -10.74 16.75 7.44
CA MET A 279 -10.10 16.72 8.75
C MET A 279 -8.78 17.50 8.76
N PHE A 280 -7.89 17.28 7.79
CA PHE A 280 -6.63 18.01 7.74
C PHE A 280 -6.80 19.48 7.38
N THR A 281 -7.82 19.85 6.58
CA THR A 281 -8.19 21.24 6.34
C THR A 281 -8.68 21.91 7.63
N ALA A 282 -9.50 21.22 8.41
CA ALA A 282 -9.93 21.70 9.72
C ALA A 282 -8.74 21.88 10.68
N LEU A 283 -7.77 20.95 10.67
CA LEU A 283 -6.53 21.07 11.43
C LEU A 283 -5.69 22.29 10.97
N GLY A 284 -5.62 22.55 9.66
CA GLY A 284 -5.01 23.75 9.12
C GLY A 284 -5.69 25.03 9.64
N TYR A 285 -7.01 25.01 9.75
CA TYR A 285 -7.76 26.16 10.32
C TYR A 285 -7.52 26.32 11.83
N VAL A 286 -7.30 25.23 12.58
CA VAL A 286 -6.84 25.33 13.98
C VAL A 286 -5.49 26.03 14.03
N ILE A 287 -4.52 25.64 13.22
CA ILE A 287 -3.21 26.30 13.16
C ILE A 287 -3.38 27.78 12.83
N ALA A 288 -4.19 28.12 11.83
CA ALA A 288 -4.47 29.50 11.46
C ALA A 288 -5.15 30.33 12.56
N SER A 289 -5.88 29.67 13.47
CA SER A 289 -6.52 30.34 14.60
C SER A 289 -5.52 30.85 15.64
N PHE A 290 -4.39 30.16 15.79
CA PHE A 290 -3.36 30.50 16.77
C PHE A 290 -2.16 31.24 16.15
N ALA A 291 -1.81 30.98 14.91
CA ALA A 291 -0.72 31.67 14.21
C ALA A 291 -1.09 33.13 13.93
N ARG A 292 -0.21 34.06 14.28
CA ARG A 292 -0.43 35.49 14.05
C ARG A 292 0.16 35.99 12.75
N THR A 293 1.28 35.41 12.31
CA THR A 293 1.99 35.76 11.08
C THR A 293 2.11 34.56 10.14
N GLU A 294 2.35 34.84 8.86
CA GLU A 294 2.57 33.83 7.84
C GLU A 294 3.77 32.95 8.18
N GLU A 295 4.86 33.52 8.71
CA GLU A 295 6.04 32.79 9.13
C GLU A 295 5.75 31.82 10.28
N ALA A 296 4.96 32.27 11.27
CA ALA A 296 4.54 31.41 12.39
C ALA A 296 3.66 30.26 11.91
N ALA A 297 2.73 30.52 10.98
CA ALA A 297 1.88 29.49 10.38
C ALA A 297 2.75 28.46 9.61
N ASN A 298 3.71 28.93 8.82
CA ASN A 298 4.66 28.09 8.09
C ASN A 298 5.46 27.22 9.06
N GLY A 299 6.06 27.79 10.09
CA GLY A 299 6.86 27.04 11.06
C GLY A 299 6.08 25.93 11.75
N VAL A 300 4.89 26.24 12.28
CA VAL A 300 4.03 25.26 12.95
C VAL A 300 3.57 24.18 11.98
N THR A 301 3.19 24.53 10.76
CA THR A 301 2.74 23.60 9.73
C THR A 301 3.85 22.63 9.34
N GLN A 302 5.09 23.12 9.14
CA GLN A 302 6.26 22.32 8.81
C GLN A 302 6.60 21.31 9.93
N VAL A 303 6.62 21.77 11.18
CA VAL A 303 6.90 20.90 12.34
C VAL A 303 5.82 19.83 12.45
N ALA A 304 4.54 20.20 12.37
CA ALA A 304 3.43 19.27 12.42
C ALA A 304 3.49 18.23 11.31
N GLN A 305 3.81 18.68 10.07
CA GLN A 305 3.97 17.78 8.92
C GLN A 305 5.08 16.77 9.15
N VAL A 306 6.28 17.22 9.52
CA VAL A 306 7.44 16.34 9.71
C VAL A 306 7.17 15.31 10.81
N LEU A 307 6.64 15.76 11.97
CA LEU A 307 6.32 14.86 13.06
C LEU A 307 5.28 13.81 12.64
N MET A 308 4.20 14.23 12.01
CA MET A 308 3.18 13.29 11.54
C MET A 308 3.73 12.32 10.50
N MET A 309 4.53 12.79 9.56
CA MET A 309 5.09 12.00 8.49
C MET A 309 5.96 10.84 9.00
N PHE A 310 6.81 11.10 10.01
CA PHE A 310 7.70 10.08 10.56
C PHE A 310 7.03 9.18 11.60
N LEU A 311 6.08 9.70 12.38
CA LEU A 311 5.50 8.97 13.51
C LEU A 311 4.19 8.24 13.15
N SER A 312 3.58 8.48 11.98
CA SER A 312 2.28 7.90 11.61
C SER A 312 2.35 6.59 10.82
N GLY A 313 3.53 6.01 10.65
CA GLY A 313 3.65 4.74 9.91
C GLY A 313 3.55 4.89 8.39
N ILE A 314 3.94 6.06 7.82
CA ILE A 314 3.97 6.26 6.37
C ILE A 314 5.20 5.62 5.75
N PHE A 315 6.38 5.86 6.33
CA PHE A 315 7.64 5.34 5.82
C PHE A 315 7.98 3.96 6.36
N PHE A 316 7.61 3.68 7.59
CA PHE A 316 7.91 2.40 8.24
C PHE A 316 6.62 1.80 8.81
N PRO A 317 6.36 0.50 8.60
CA PRO A 317 5.25 -0.19 9.23
C PRO A 317 5.23 0.02 10.75
N ILE A 318 4.06 0.31 11.29
CA ILE A 318 3.89 0.60 12.74
C ILE A 318 4.32 -0.61 13.57
N GLU A 319 4.18 -1.80 13.03
CA GLU A 319 4.55 -3.08 13.67
C GLU A 319 6.06 -3.14 13.99
N LEU A 320 6.89 -2.47 13.18
CA LEU A 320 8.35 -2.42 13.35
C LEU A 320 8.81 -1.29 14.27
N MET A 321 7.90 -0.42 14.71
CA MET A 321 8.23 0.70 15.59
C MET A 321 8.40 0.26 17.06
N PRO A 322 9.29 0.93 17.84
CA PRO A 322 9.33 0.78 19.29
C PRO A 322 8.00 1.14 19.95
N GLU A 323 7.67 0.57 21.11
CA GLU A 323 6.37 0.76 21.76
C GLU A 323 6.05 2.23 22.09
N TRP A 324 7.04 3.02 22.46
CA TRP A 324 6.84 4.45 22.70
C TRP A 324 6.42 5.22 21.45
N MET A 325 6.95 4.86 20.28
CA MET A 325 6.53 5.44 18.99
C MET A 325 5.11 4.99 18.60
N LYS A 326 4.77 3.72 18.84
CA LYS A 326 3.41 3.21 18.61
C LYS A 326 2.37 3.96 19.43
N SER A 327 2.72 4.33 20.68
CA SER A 327 1.84 5.11 21.55
C SER A 327 1.57 6.50 20.98
N ILE A 328 2.58 7.16 20.41
CA ILE A 328 2.41 8.45 19.73
C ILE A 328 1.63 8.28 18.43
N ALA A 329 1.94 7.26 17.62
CA ALA A 329 1.23 6.97 16.37
C ALA A 329 -0.28 6.82 16.58
N ARG A 330 -0.71 6.21 17.70
CA ARG A 330 -2.14 6.08 18.07
C ARG A 330 -2.86 7.40 18.30
N LEU A 331 -2.13 8.47 18.59
CA LEU A 331 -2.72 9.80 18.78
C LEU A 331 -2.82 10.58 17.48
N LEU A 332 -2.07 10.19 16.46
CA LEU A 332 -1.98 10.97 15.23
C LEU A 332 -3.08 10.62 14.22
N PRO A 333 -3.82 11.61 13.70
CA PRO A 333 -4.88 11.35 12.74
C PRO A 333 -4.38 10.77 11.41
N LEU A 334 -3.15 11.08 11.02
CA LEU A 334 -2.53 10.59 9.79
C LEU A 334 -2.36 9.07 9.80
N THR A 335 -2.12 8.47 10.96
CA THR A 335 -2.05 7.02 11.16
C THR A 335 -3.32 6.33 10.67
N TYR A 336 -4.48 6.86 11.08
CA TYR A 336 -5.78 6.27 10.74
C TYR A 336 -6.16 6.51 9.27
N LEU A 337 -5.75 7.65 8.70
CA LEU A 337 -5.96 7.92 7.28
C LEU A 337 -5.13 6.95 6.42
N ALA A 338 -3.83 6.80 6.73
CA ALA A 338 -2.93 5.90 6.00
C ALA A 338 -3.35 4.43 6.15
N ASP A 339 -3.71 4.01 7.37
CA ASP A 339 -4.19 2.66 7.64
C ASP A 339 -5.51 2.36 6.91
N GLY A 340 -6.49 3.28 6.97
CA GLY A 340 -7.77 3.13 6.26
C GLY A 340 -7.61 3.03 4.74
N LEU A 341 -6.73 3.84 4.14
CA LEU A 341 -6.41 3.75 2.72
C LEU A 341 -5.73 2.43 2.37
N ARG A 342 -4.77 1.95 3.20
CA ARG A 342 -4.13 0.64 2.98
C ARG A 342 -5.12 -0.52 3.10
N GLN A 343 -5.99 -0.49 4.11
CA GLN A 343 -7.03 -1.52 4.27
C GLN A 343 -7.93 -1.62 3.04
N VAL A 344 -8.43 -0.46 2.56
CA VAL A 344 -9.40 -0.44 1.46
C VAL A 344 -8.72 -0.61 0.11
N MET A 345 -7.55 -0.03 -0.12
CA MET A 345 -6.90 -0.13 -1.44
C MET A 345 -6.26 -1.49 -1.69
N VAL A 346 -5.54 -2.03 -0.71
CA VAL A 346 -4.69 -3.23 -0.92
C VAL A 346 -4.99 -4.38 0.04
N GLY A 347 -6.06 -4.29 0.82
CA GLY A 347 -6.46 -5.35 1.73
C GLY A 347 -5.46 -5.63 2.85
N SER A 348 -4.68 -4.61 3.27
CA SER A 348 -3.68 -4.79 4.33
C SER A 348 -4.34 -5.19 5.65
N SER A 349 -3.56 -5.89 6.51
CA SER A 349 -4.01 -6.15 7.89
C SER A 349 -4.25 -4.83 8.61
N PRO A 350 -5.41 -4.66 9.26
CA PRO A 350 -5.75 -3.41 9.92
C PRO A 350 -4.91 -3.19 11.18
N PHE A 351 -4.42 -1.96 11.36
CA PHE A 351 -3.91 -1.50 12.65
C PHE A 351 -5.08 -1.38 13.65
N VAL A 352 -6.20 -0.82 13.18
CA VAL A 352 -7.50 -0.82 13.86
C VAL A 352 -8.62 -1.16 12.85
N PRO A 353 -9.76 -1.71 13.29
CA PRO A 353 -10.91 -1.92 12.41
C PRO A 353 -11.27 -0.62 11.68
N LEU A 354 -11.57 -0.71 10.36
CA LEU A 354 -11.83 0.46 9.51
C LEU A 354 -12.85 1.43 10.11
N GLY A 355 -13.97 0.90 10.64
CA GLY A 355 -15.02 1.74 11.26
C GLY A 355 -14.50 2.53 12.46
N VAL A 356 -13.63 1.95 13.28
CA VAL A 356 -13.01 2.63 14.43
C VAL A 356 -12.06 3.71 13.96
N GLY A 357 -11.20 3.41 12.96
CA GLY A 357 -10.28 4.39 12.37
C GLY A 357 -11.01 5.60 11.78
N MET A 358 -12.10 5.35 11.03
CA MET A 358 -12.94 6.42 10.47
C MET A 358 -13.67 7.20 11.57
N GLY A 359 -14.10 6.55 12.64
CA GLY A 359 -14.69 7.21 13.82
C GLY A 359 -13.70 8.15 14.50
N ILE A 360 -12.44 7.73 14.66
CA ILE A 360 -11.38 8.59 15.23
C ILE A 360 -11.09 9.79 14.33
N LEU A 361 -11.00 9.58 13.01
CA LEU A 361 -10.83 10.70 12.05
C LEU A 361 -12.03 11.68 12.11
N GLY A 362 -13.24 11.15 12.22
CA GLY A 362 -14.44 11.96 12.41
C GLY A 362 -14.41 12.76 13.72
N ALA A 363 -13.99 12.14 14.81
CA ALA A 363 -13.81 12.83 16.11
C ALA A 363 -12.76 13.94 16.04
N TRP A 364 -11.62 13.70 15.37
CA TRP A 364 -10.61 14.72 15.10
C TRP A 364 -11.19 15.89 14.28
N LEU A 365 -11.96 15.59 13.21
CA LEU A 365 -12.63 16.61 12.40
C LEU A 365 -13.54 17.50 13.26
N VAL A 366 -14.41 16.87 14.06
CA VAL A 366 -15.36 17.63 14.93
C VAL A 366 -14.59 18.46 15.97
N ALA A 367 -13.56 17.90 16.59
CA ALA A 367 -12.73 18.63 17.55
C ALA A 367 -12.03 19.84 16.89
N CYS A 368 -11.41 19.65 15.72
CA CYS A 368 -10.76 20.74 14.99
C CYS A 368 -11.74 21.81 14.55
N LEU A 369 -12.94 21.44 14.08
CA LEU A 369 -13.99 22.41 13.72
C LEU A 369 -14.48 23.19 14.95
N ALA A 370 -14.68 22.53 16.08
CA ALA A 370 -15.09 23.19 17.32
C ALA A 370 -14.03 24.18 17.83
N ILE A 371 -12.75 23.77 17.81
CA ILE A 371 -11.63 24.65 18.19
C ILE A 371 -11.54 25.83 17.23
N SER A 372 -11.58 25.58 15.92
CA SER A 372 -11.54 26.63 14.92
C SER A 372 -12.72 27.61 15.09
N ALA A 373 -13.94 27.11 15.24
CA ALA A 373 -15.12 27.96 15.43
C ALA A 373 -15.01 28.83 16.68
N ARG A 374 -14.37 28.35 17.75
CA ARG A 374 -14.22 29.08 19.02
C ARG A 374 -13.11 30.12 19.02
N PHE A 375 -11.99 29.80 18.36
CA PHE A 375 -10.76 30.60 18.46
C PHE A 375 -10.40 31.35 17.17
N PHE A 376 -11.07 31.08 16.05
CA PHE A 376 -10.77 31.76 14.80
C PHE A 376 -11.13 33.26 14.87
N ARG A 377 -10.13 34.09 14.65
CA ARG A 377 -10.29 35.55 14.60
C ARG A 377 -10.32 36.02 13.15
N TRP A 378 -11.32 36.78 12.81
CA TRP A 378 -11.49 37.36 11.48
C TRP A 378 -10.72 38.69 11.31
N GLU A 379 -10.17 39.19 12.40
CA GLU A 379 -9.43 40.46 12.47
C GLU A 379 -8.02 40.26 13.02
#